data_5d465882d09b05053f74873f9de1bdc2
#
_entry.id   5d465882d09b05053f74873f9de1bdc2
#
_cell.length_a   1.000
_cell.length_b   1.000
_cell.length_c   1.000
_cell.angle_alpha   90.00
_cell.angle_beta   90.00
_cell.angle_gamma   90.00
#
_symmetry.space_group_name_H-M   'P 1'
#
loop_
_entity.id
_entity.type
_entity.pdbx_description
1 polymer ?
#
loop_
_entity_poly.entity_id
_entity_poly.type
_entity_poly.pdbx_seq_one_letter_code
_entity_poly.pdbx_strand_id
1 'polypeptide(L)'
;LLKALRFLLIRIEHNLNLTKNIVEFISKVNIKHYRISSSIFSLVADFSDEVLVKITDLPNSSKVLDLIRSIGFVARQNNVTLSVYPDSTNTLLSDDDLIIDQTIAELNFHSWFFESAGCASNVSNPIIIKPFGDPKEDTHASAVSSTLLFYKNFQKLNKETQKRVVVQNMTSGFWNPINLFKYFHVYLN
;
A
#
# COMPACT_ATOMS: atom_id res chain seq x y z
N LEU A 1 3.62 17.96 22.41
CA LEU A 1 4.21 17.05 21.42
C LEU A 1 4.43 15.64 22.01
N LEU A 2 5.23 15.46 23.05
CA LEU A 2 5.58 14.14 23.62
C LEU A 2 4.35 13.32 24.06
N LYS A 3 3.32 13.96 24.64
CA LYS A 3 2.07 13.29 25.03
C LYS A 3 1.31 12.77 23.80
N ALA A 4 1.27 13.53 22.71
CA ALA A 4 0.63 13.13 21.47
C ALA A 4 1.37 11.95 20.82
N LEU A 5 2.71 11.99 20.76
CA LEU A 5 3.53 10.88 20.23
C LEU A 5 3.36 9.59 21.05
N ARG A 6 3.24 9.68 22.38
CA ARG A 6 2.95 8.52 23.23
C ARG A 6 1.57 7.92 22.95
N PHE A 7 0.56 8.76 22.76
CA PHE A 7 -0.79 8.30 22.41
C PHE A 7 -0.81 7.61 21.04
N LEU A 8 -0.15 8.21 20.06
CA LEU A 8 0.01 7.63 18.72
C LEU A 8 0.71 6.26 18.81
N LEU A 9 1.80 6.16 19.53
CA LEU A 9 2.53 4.91 19.74
C LEU A 9 1.62 3.80 20.32
N ILE A 10 0.83 4.11 21.35
CA ILE A 10 -0.10 3.14 21.95
C ILE A 10 -1.09 2.62 20.92
N ARG A 11 -1.62 3.48 20.04
CA ARG A 11 -2.54 3.06 18.98
C ARG A 11 -1.85 2.19 17.94
N ILE A 12 -0.64 2.56 17.52
CA ILE A 12 0.17 1.77 16.57
C ILE A 12 0.46 0.39 17.16
N GLU A 13 0.95 0.31 18.39
CA GLU A 13 1.23 -0.96 19.07
C GLU A 13 -0.02 -1.82 19.18
N HIS A 14 -1.17 -1.22 19.52
CA HIS A 14 -2.44 -1.93 19.58
C HIS A 14 -2.83 -2.51 18.22
N ASN A 15 -2.77 -1.70 17.14
CA ASN A 15 -3.12 -2.14 15.79
C ASN A 15 -2.18 -3.26 15.30
N LEU A 16 -0.88 -3.15 15.56
CA LEU A 16 0.09 -4.18 15.18
C LEU A 16 -0.14 -5.49 15.92
N ASN A 17 -0.39 -5.44 17.24
CA ASN A 17 -0.71 -6.62 18.03
C ASN A 17 -2.02 -7.27 17.56
N LEU A 18 -3.05 -6.47 17.28
CA LEU A 18 -4.32 -6.96 16.75
C LEU A 18 -4.10 -7.64 15.39
N THR A 19 -3.35 -7.03 14.50
CA THR A 19 -2.99 -7.62 13.19
C THR A 19 -2.27 -8.95 13.35
N LYS A 20 -1.28 -9.04 14.24
CA LYS A 20 -0.59 -10.29 14.55
C LYS A 20 -1.57 -11.37 15.03
N ASN A 21 -2.43 -11.05 15.99
CA ASN A 21 -3.41 -11.99 16.54
C ASN A 21 -4.41 -12.46 15.47
N ILE A 22 -4.82 -11.58 14.55
CA ILE A 22 -5.68 -11.96 13.43
C ILE A 22 -4.94 -12.93 12.51
N VAL A 23 -3.68 -12.67 12.15
CA VAL A 23 -2.90 -13.58 11.30
C VAL A 23 -2.72 -14.96 11.96
N GLU A 24 -2.46 -14.99 13.26
CA GLU A 24 -2.41 -16.24 14.05
C GLU A 24 -3.76 -16.97 14.05
N PHE A 25 -4.86 -16.26 14.23
CA PHE A 25 -6.20 -16.85 14.26
C PHE A 25 -6.57 -17.43 12.90
N ILE A 26 -6.43 -16.66 11.81
CA ILE A 26 -6.82 -17.12 10.48
C ILE A 26 -5.99 -18.33 10.02
N SER A 27 -4.75 -18.41 10.45
CA SER A 27 -3.89 -19.56 10.14
C SER A 27 -4.45 -20.88 10.73
N LYS A 28 -5.04 -20.81 11.94
CA LYS A 28 -5.66 -21.95 12.61
C LYS A 28 -6.94 -22.45 11.92
N VAL A 29 -7.66 -21.54 11.25
CA VAL A 29 -8.87 -21.87 10.47
C VAL A 29 -8.58 -22.05 8.98
N ASN A 30 -7.30 -22.24 8.63
CA ASN A 30 -6.80 -22.51 7.28
C ASN A 30 -7.09 -21.39 6.24
N ILE A 31 -7.23 -20.16 6.66
CA ILE A 31 -7.27 -19.00 5.76
C ILE A 31 -5.83 -18.59 5.46
N LYS A 32 -5.49 -18.47 4.17
CA LYS A 32 -4.10 -18.28 3.70
C LYS A 32 -3.80 -16.88 3.21
N HIS A 33 -4.71 -15.94 3.41
CA HIS A 33 -4.51 -14.55 3.01
C HIS A 33 -5.13 -13.58 4.01
N TYR A 34 -4.42 -12.49 4.28
CA TYR A 34 -4.93 -11.39 5.10
C TYR A 34 -4.62 -10.04 4.44
N ARG A 35 -5.65 -9.21 4.30
CA ARG A 35 -5.50 -7.84 3.86
C ARG A 35 -5.34 -6.92 5.06
N ILE A 36 -4.15 -6.35 5.20
CA ILE A 36 -3.82 -5.38 6.25
C ILE A 36 -4.59 -4.08 5.99
N SER A 37 -5.07 -3.45 7.06
CA SER A 37 -5.71 -2.13 6.98
C SER A 37 -4.70 -1.07 6.53
N SER A 38 -5.08 -0.20 5.60
CA SER A 38 -4.29 1.00 5.24
C SER A 38 -4.06 1.92 6.46
N SER A 39 -5.01 1.93 7.39
CA SER A 39 -4.95 2.74 8.62
C SER A 39 -4.17 2.09 9.76
N ILE A 40 -3.37 1.04 9.51
CA ILE A 40 -2.60 0.35 10.57
C ILE A 40 -1.67 1.31 11.33
N PHE A 41 -1.18 2.32 10.63
CA PHE A 41 -0.36 3.42 11.15
C PHE A 41 -1.11 4.76 11.08
N SER A 42 -2.34 4.82 11.55
CA SER A 42 -3.11 6.07 11.57
C SER A 42 -2.26 7.26 11.97
N LEU A 43 -2.23 8.33 11.17
CA LEU A 43 -1.51 9.59 11.39
C LEU A 43 0.03 9.57 11.17
N VAL A 44 0.67 8.44 10.90
CA VAL A 44 2.12 8.40 10.58
C VAL A 44 2.36 8.68 9.09
N ALA A 45 1.38 8.37 8.26
CA ALA A 45 1.39 8.63 6.82
C ALA A 45 0.50 9.81 6.43
N ASP A 46 0.15 10.71 7.36
CA ASP A 46 -0.58 11.93 7.04
C ASP A 46 0.42 12.96 6.50
N PHE A 47 0.46 13.06 5.18
CA PHE A 47 1.37 13.91 4.40
C PHE A 47 0.87 15.34 4.25
N SER A 48 0.02 15.83 5.15
CA SER A 48 -0.20 17.27 5.24
C SER A 48 1.11 17.93 5.66
N ASP A 49 1.53 18.97 4.96
CA ASP A 49 2.85 19.63 5.08
C ASP A 49 3.27 20.05 6.50
N GLU A 50 2.41 19.88 7.50
CA GLU A 50 2.63 20.43 8.83
C GLU A 50 3.05 19.42 9.90
N VAL A 51 2.83 18.10 9.76
CA VAL A 51 3.22 17.12 10.80
C VAL A 51 3.55 15.73 10.23
N LEU A 52 4.71 15.60 9.62
CA LEU A 52 5.27 14.28 9.30
C LEU A 52 5.89 13.66 10.56
N VAL A 53 5.17 12.76 11.21
CA VAL A 53 5.75 11.90 12.26
C VAL A 53 6.40 10.70 11.60
N LYS A 54 7.72 10.65 11.58
CA LYS A 54 8.45 9.46 11.16
C LYS A 54 8.38 8.40 12.25
N ILE A 55 8.42 7.12 11.90
CA ILE A 55 8.47 6.03 12.90
C ILE A 55 9.67 6.20 13.84
N THR A 56 10.79 6.72 13.32
CA THR A 56 11.99 7.04 14.11
C THR A 56 11.76 8.10 15.18
N ASP A 57 10.75 8.96 15.03
CA ASP A 57 10.41 10.02 15.98
C ASP A 57 9.55 9.50 17.13
N LEU A 58 9.01 8.29 16.99
CA LEU A 58 8.22 7.65 18.03
C LEU A 58 9.13 7.18 19.17
N PRO A 59 8.74 7.42 20.45
CA PRO A 59 9.43 6.81 21.57
C PRO A 59 9.34 5.28 21.44
N ASN A 60 10.46 4.57 21.65
CA ASN A 60 10.55 3.10 21.50
C ASN A 60 10.22 2.57 20.08
N SER A 61 10.65 3.26 19.03
CA SER A 61 10.46 2.84 17.63
C SER A 61 10.98 1.41 17.34
N SER A 62 12.00 0.94 18.10
CA SER A 62 12.48 -0.44 18.00
C SER A 62 11.38 -1.47 18.30
N LYS A 63 10.53 -1.21 19.27
CA LYS A 63 9.38 -2.09 19.60
C LYS A 63 8.36 -2.17 18.47
N VAL A 64 8.13 -1.05 17.78
CA VAL A 64 7.26 -1.03 16.58
C VAL A 64 7.83 -1.94 15.50
N LEU A 65 9.13 -1.84 15.22
CA LEU A 65 9.80 -2.71 14.24
C LEU A 65 9.74 -4.19 14.64
N ASP A 66 9.91 -4.50 15.91
CA ASP A 66 9.83 -5.89 16.40
C ASP A 66 8.42 -6.47 16.26
N LEU A 67 7.39 -5.66 16.48
CA LEU A 67 6.00 -6.06 16.21
C LEU A 67 5.75 -6.31 14.71
N ILE A 68 6.24 -5.44 13.83
CA ILE A 68 6.14 -5.63 12.38
C ILE A 68 6.84 -6.94 11.97
N ARG A 69 8.07 -7.17 12.44
CA ARG A 69 8.82 -8.42 12.19
C ARG A 69 8.06 -9.64 12.68
N SER A 70 7.42 -9.56 13.85
CA SER A 70 6.64 -10.65 14.40
C SER A 70 5.41 -11.00 13.55
N ILE A 71 4.72 -10.01 12.97
CA ILE A 71 3.62 -10.23 12.02
C ILE A 71 4.11 -11.03 10.81
N GLY A 72 5.19 -10.56 10.19
CA GLY A 72 5.75 -11.24 9.02
C GLY A 72 6.29 -12.64 9.33
N PHE A 73 6.88 -12.84 10.52
CA PHE A 73 7.31 -14.17 10.97
C PHE A 73 6.13 -15.13 11.09
N VAL A 74 5.05 -14.73 11.78
CA VAL A 74 3.85 -15.56 11.94
C VAL A 74 3.21 -15.87 10.58
N ALA A 75 3.11 -14.87 9.70
CA ALA A 75 2.55 -15.05 8.37
C ALA A 75 3.34 -16.11 7.57
N ARG A 76 4.67 -16.01 7.52
CA ARG A 76 5.54 -16.97 6.81
C ARG A 76 5.47 -18.37 7.41
N GLN A 77 5.53 -18.50 8.72
CA GLN A 77 5.46 -19.81 9.40
C GLN A 77 4.18 -20.57 9.10
N ASN A 78 3.10 -19.87 8.81
CA ASN A 78 1.78 -20.43 8.56
C ASN A 78 1.34 -20.41 7.09
N ASN A 79 2.23 -19.99 6.17
CA ASN A 79 1.92 -19.81 4.75
C ASN A 79 0.71 -18.88 4.54
N VAL A 80 0.64 -17.79 5.31
CA VAL A 80 -0.34 -16.71 5.13
C VAL A 80 0.32 -15.59 4.32
N THR A 81 -0.26 -15.23 3.19
CA THR A 81 0.15 -14.07 2.41
C THR A 81 -0.50 -12.80 2.94
N LEU A 82 0.18 -11.69 2.82
CA LEU A 82 -0.29 -10.39 3.26
C LEU A 82 -0.49 -9.47 2.05
N SER A 83 -1.52 -8.64 2.06
CA SER A 83 -1.69 -7.56 1.09
C SER A 83 -2.13 -6.29 1.78
N VAL A 84 -2.07 -5.18 1.07
CA VAL A 84 -2.66 -3.92 1.51
C VAL A 84 -3.44 -3.30 0.36
N TYR A 85 -4.50 -2.61 0.73
CA TYR A 85 -5.27 -1.76 -0.15
C TYR A 85 -5.13 -0.34 0.39
N PRO A 86 -4.30 0.53 -0.21
CA PRO A 86 -4.12 1.90 0.22
C PRO A 86 -5.43 2.68 0.25
N ASP A 87 -5.45 3.84 0.88
CA ASP A 87 -6.64 4.68 0.92
C ASP A 87 -7.16 4.97 -0.50
N SER A 88 -8.48 5.14 -0.60
CA SER A 88 -9.15 5.34 -1.88
C SER A 88 -8.79 6.66 -2.58
N THR A 89 -8.14 7.58 -1.91
CA THR A 89 -7.64 8.83 -2.48
C THR A 89 -6.34 8.66 -3.27
N ASN A 90 -5.63 7.54 -3.06
CA ASN A 90 -4.37 7.28 -3.72
C ASN A 90 -4.57 6.90 -5.19
N THR A 91 -3.98 7.67 -6.08
CA THR A 91 -4.04 7.45 -7.53
C THR A 91 -2.73 7.83 -8.20
N LEU A 92 -2.32 7.03 -9.17
CA LEU A 92 -1.22 7.37 -10.08
C LEU A 92 -1.71 8.02 -11.39
N LEU A 93 -3.02 8.29 -11.50
CA LEU A 93 -3.66 8.92 -12.65
C LEU A 93 -3.92 10.43 -12.46
N SER A 94 -3.20 11.10 -11.57
CA SER A 94 -3.29 12.53 -11.38
C SER A 94 -2.16 13.26 -12.10
N ASP A 95 -2.44 14.45 -12.57
CA ASP A 95 -1.47 15.46 -13.04
C ASP A 95 -1.14 16.50 -11.95
N ASP A 96 -1.78 16.42 -10.80
CA ASP A 96 -1.48 17.22 -9.61
C ASP A 96 -0.29 16.60 -8.85
N ASP A 97 0.82 17.34 -8.83
CA ASP A 97 2.04 16.86 -8.17
C ASP A 97 1.86 16.61 -6.67
N LEU A 98 1.03 17.37 -5.96
CA LEU A 98 0.77 17.16 -4.53
C LEU A 98 0.07 15.81 -4.29
N ILE A 99 -0.97 15.51 -5.07
CA ILE A 99 -1.67 14.22 -5.00
C ILE A 99 -0.70 13.07 -5.31
N ILE A 100 0.16 13.24 -6.30
CA ILE A 100 1.13 12.23 -6.70
C ILE A 100 2.18 12.01 -5.61
N ASP A 101 2.74 13.07 -5.03
CA ASP A 101 3.75 12.97 -3.98
C ASP A 101 3.19 12.29 -2.73
N GLN A 102 1.96 12.60 -2.33
CA GLN A 102 1.25 11.92 -1.25
C GLN A 102 1.04 10.43 -1.56
N THR A 103 0.55 10.13 -2.76
CA THR A 103 0.35 8.74 -3.21
C THR A 103 1.66 7.96 -3.19
N ILE A 104 2.74 8.52 -3.74
CA ILE A 104 4.06 7.85 -3.78
C ILE A 104 4.56 7.59 -2.38
N ALA A 105 4.45 8.55 -1.50
CA ALA A 105 4.90 8.41 -0.13
C ALA A 105 4.12 7.31 0.61
N GLU A 106 2.79 7.24 0.46
CA GLU A 106 1.97 6.18 1.08
C GLU A 106 2.30 4.80 0.50
N LEU A 107 2.42 4.67 -0.83
CA LEU A 107 2.76 3.38 -1.44
C LEU A 107 4.15 2.91 -1.02
N ASN A 108 5.14 3.80 -0.98
CA ASN A 108 6.49 3.49 -0.50
C ASN A 108 6.49 3.13 1.00
N PHE A 109 5.63 3.75 1.80
CA PHE A 109 5.47 3.40 3.21
C PHE A 109 4.91 1.98 3.39
N HIS A 110 3.90 1.59 2.62
CA HIS A 110 3.38 0.22 2.65
C HIS A 110 4.42 -0.81 2.19
N SER A 111 5.25 -0.48 1.19
CA SER A 111 6.36 -1.34 0.78
C SER A 111 7.39 -1.50 1.91
N TRP A 112 7.77 -0.40 2.55
CA TRP A 112 8.66 -0.43 3.71
C TRP A 112 8.10 -1.29 4.86
N PHE A 113 6.77 -1.25 5.11
CA PHE A 113 6.14 -2.13 6.10
C PHE A 113 6.36 -3.60 5.75
N PHE A 114 6.11 -4.01 4.50
CA PHE A 114 6.32 -5.39 4.06
C PHE A 114 7.79 -5.80 4.11
N GLU A 115 8.71 -4.93 3.74
CA GLU A 115 10.16 -5.18 3.85
C GLU A 115 10.55 -5.38 5.31
N SER A 116 10.10 -4.50 6.21
CA SER A 116 10.33 -4.60 7.65
C SER A 116 9.73 -5.88 8.26
N ALA A 117 8.61 -6.36 7.72
CA ALA A 117 8.03 -7.64 8.07
C ALA A 117 8.80 -8.84 7.49
N GLY A 118 9.79 -8.62 6.63
CA GLY A 118 10.55 -9.67 5.94
C GLY A 118 9.74 -10.39 4.86
N CYS A 119 8.78 -9.69 4.25
CA CYS A 119 8.02 -10.18 3.10
C CYS A 119 8.79 -9.94 1.81
N ALA A 120 8.82 -10.91 0.90
CA ALA A 120 9.48 -10.78 -0.39
C ALA A 120 8.90 -9.62 -1.21
N SER A 121 9.78 -8.88 -1.91
CA SER A 121 9.37 -7.77 -2.79
C SER A 121 8.89 -8.31 -4.13
N ASN A 122 7.67 -8.81 -4.15
CA ASN A 122 7.01 -9.33 -5.34
C ASN A 122 5.47 -9.31 -5.15
N VAL A 123 4.75 -9.78 -6.15
CA VAL A 123 3.28 -9.84 -6.17
C VAL A 123 2.65 -10.84 -5.18
N SER A 124 3.43 -11.60 -4.41
CA SER A 124 2.88 -12.45 -3.34
C SER A 124 2.41 -11.64 -2.13
N ASN A 125 2.95 -10.42 -1.96
CA ASN A 125 2.53 -9.47 -0.95
C ASN A 125 2.22 -8.13 -1.63
N PRO A 126 1.07 -8.03 -2.34
CA PRO A 126 0.80 -6.92 -3.22
C PRO A 126 0.31 -5.68 -2.48
N ILE A 127 0.65 -4.53 -3.05
CA ILE A 127 0.01 -3.25 -2.81
C ILE A 127 -1.00 -3.07 -3.94
N ILE A 128 -2.29 -3.15 -3.61
CA ILE A 128 -3.36 -3.19 -4.61
C ILE A 128 -3.91 -1.78 -4.79
N ILE A 129 -3.80 -1.23 -5.99
CA ILE A 129 -4.33 0.09 -6.31
C ILE A 129 -5.41 -0.01 -7.38
N LYS A 130 -6.34 0.95 -7.37
CA LYS A 130 -7.31 1.12 -8.46
C LYS A 130 -6.78 2.10 -9.50
N PRO A 131 -7.05 1.87 -10.77
CA PRO A 131 -7.02 2.94 -11.74
C PRO A 131 -8.24 3.83 -11.45
N PHE A 132 -8.03 5.01 -10.84
CA PHE A 132 -9.10 5.97 -10.60
C PHE A 132 -9.28 6.88 -11.80
N GLY A 133 -10.57 7.18 -12.04
CA GLY A 133 -11.00 7.98 -13.16
C GLY A 133 -11.05 7.16 -14.46
N ASP A 134 -12.20 7.17 -15.10
CA ASP A 134 -12.27 6.75 -16.49
C ASP A 134 -11.51 7.78 -17.36
N PRO A 135 -10.97 7.39 -18.50
CA PRO A 135 -10.44 8.35 -19.47
C PRO A 135 -11.46 9.47 -19.68
N LYS A 136 -11.00 10.71 -19.82
CA LYS A 136 -11.88 11.89 -20.03
C LYS A 136 -12.87 11.71 -21.16
N GLU A 137 -12.50 10.88 -22.11
CA GLU A 137 -13.34 10.42 -23.22
C GLU A 137 -13.10 8.93 -23.40
N ASP A 138 -14.12 8.19 -23.81
CA ASP A 138 -14.07 6.74 -24.06
C ASP A 138 -13.35 6.44 -25.38
N THR A 139 -12.23 7.12 -25.61
CA THR A 139 -11.43 7.02 -26.82
C THR A 139 -10.11 6.29 -26.57
N HIS A 140 -9.59 5.67 -27.62
CA HIS A 140 -8.28 5.04 -27.56
C HIS A 140 -7.17 6.04 -27.17
N ALA A 141 -7.21 7.26 -27.71
CA ALA A 141 -6.21 8.29 -27.42
C ALA A 141 -6.24 8.71 -25.95
N SER A 142 -7.43 8.90 -25.37
CA SER A 142 -7.59 9.24 -23.97
C SER A 142 -7.11 8.12 -23.04
N ALA A 143 -7.39 6.85 -23.38
CA ALA A 143 -6.91 5.70 -22.63
C ALA A 143 -5.38 5.57 -22.67
N VAL A 144 -4.76 5.79 -23.83
CA VAL A 144 -3.30 5.80 -23.99
C VAL A 144 -2.69 6.92 -23.14
N SER A 145 -3.25 8.13 -23.18
CA SER A 145 -2.76 9.26 -22.37
C SER A 145 -2.83 8.97 -20.88
N SER A 146 -3.95 8.38 -20.41
CA SER A 146 -4.10 7.98 -19.00
C SER A 146 -3.06 6.93 -18.59
N THR A 147 -2.82 5.94 -19.45
CA THR A 147 -1.84 4.88 -19.18
C THR A 147 -0.41 5.43 -19.14
N LEU A 148 -0.06 6.35 -20.04
CA LEU A 148 1.24 7.02 -20.04
C LEU A 148 1.45 7.87 -18.77
N LEU A 149 0.40 8.58 -18.32
CA LEU A 149 0.43 9.34 -17.08
C LEU A 149 0.64 8.43 -15.86
N PHE A 150 -0.13 7.33 -15.80
CA PHE A 150 0.06 6.30 -14.77
C PHE A 150 1.52 5.81 -14.75
N TYR A 151 2.05 5.41 -15.91
CA TYR A 151 3.41 4.89 -16.01
C TYR A 151 4.46 5.93 -15.60
N LYS A 152 4.32 7.19 -16.04
CA LYS A 152 5.19 8.30 -15.62
C LYS A 152 5.25 8.41 -14.08
N ASN A 153 4.09 8.36 -13.42
CA ASN A 153 4.01 8.48 -11.97
C ASN A 153 4.48 7.19 -11.27
N PHE A 154 4.19 6.02 -11.83
CA PHE A 154 4.67 4.73 -11.34
C PHE A 154 6.21 4.65 -11.29
N GLN A 155 6.90 5.25 -12.27
CA GLN A 155 8.37 5.30 -12.28
C GLN A 155 8.97 6.13 -11.14
N LYS A 156 8.18 7.01 -10.50
CA LYS A 156 8.59 7.77 -9.32
C LYS A 156 8.63 6.91 -8.04
N LEU A 157 7.94 5.77 -8.01
CA LEU A 157 7.99 4.81 -6.90
C LEU A 157 9.38 4.20 -6.76
N ASN A 158 9.77 3.83 -5.55
CA ASN A 158 10.99 3.07 -5.37
C ASN A 158 10.87 1.66 -6.00
N LYS A 159 12.02 1.02 -6.31
CA LYS A 159 12.05 -0.24 -7.06
C LYS A 159 11.34 -1.39 -6.33
N GLU A 160 11.41 -1.43 -5.01
CA GLU A 160 10.76 -2.48 -4.22
C GLU A 160 9.23 -2.30 -4.21
N THR A 161 8.76 -1.04 -4.19
CA THR A 161 7.33 -0.72 -4.33
C THR A 161 6.80 -1.08 -5.71
N GLN A 162 7.56 -0.75 -6.78
CA GLN A 162 7.18 -1.11 -8.16
C GLN A 162 6.93 -2.61 -8.33
N LYS A 163 7.74 -3.47 -7.68
CA LYS A 163 7.58 -4.92 -7.72
C LYS A 163 6.34 -5.45 -7.01
N ARG A 164 5.73 -4.64 -6.13
CA ARG A 164 4.56 -5.03 -5.31
C ARG A 164 3.24 -4.48 -5.84
N VAL A 165 3.27 -3.39 -6.59
CA VAL A 165 2.06 -2.73 -7.06
C VAL A 165 1.31 -3.61 -8.04
N VAL A 166 0.02 -3.81 -7.77
CA VAL A 166 -0.92 -4.54 -8.60
C VAL A 166 -2.13 -3.65 -8.87
N VAL A 167 -2.52 -3.53 -10.13
CA VAL A 167 -3.68 -2.75 -10.55
C VAL A 167 -4.92 -3.63 -10.52
N GLN A 168 -5.91 -3.24 -9.72
CA GLN A 168 -7.18 -3.94 -9.65
C GLN A 168 -8.07 -3.54 -10.82
N ASN A 169 -8.71 -4.53 -11.47
CA ASN A 169 -9.75 -4.26 -12.45
C ASN A 169 -11.03 -3.71 -11.78
N MET A 170 -11.74 -2.87 -12.50
CA MET A 170 -13.05 -2.38 -12.09
C MET A 170 -14.15 -3.32 -12.62
N THR A 171 -15.21 -3.49 -11.82
CA THR A 171 -16.38 -4.29 -12.22
C THR A 171 -17.30 -3.52 -13.17
N SER A 172 -17.18 -2.20 -13.20
CA SER A 172 -17.92 -1.28 -14.08
C SER A 172 -16.97 -0.17 -14.55
N GLY A 173 -17.36 0.53 -15.62
CA GLY A 173 -16.53 1.61 -16.17
C GLY A 173 -15.51 1.10 -17.19
N PHE A 174 -14.65 2.01 -17.61
CA PHE A 174 -13.68 1.77 -18.68
C PHE A 174 -12.62 0.71 -18.31
N TRP A 175 -12.12 0.73 -17.06
CA TRP A 175 -11.00 -0.11 -16.63
C TRP A 175 -11.43 -1.53 -16.23
N ASN A 176 -12.24 -2.18 -17.08
CA ASN A 176 -12.55 -3.60 -16.97
C ASN A 176 -11.30 -4.46 -17.32
N PRO A 177 -11.32 -5.79 -17.08
CA PRO A 177 -10.15 -6.65 -17.30
C PRO A 177 -9.58 -6.58 -18.72
N ILE A 178 -10.43 -6.45 -19.72
CA ILE A 178 -10.02 -6.40 -21.14
C ILE A 178 -9.24 -5.12 -21.42
N ASN A 179 -9.77 -3.98 -20.99
CA ASN A 179 -9.12 -2.69 -21.20
C ASN A 179 -7.86 -2.55 -20.35
N LEU A 180 -7.86 -3.03 -19.11
CA LEU A 180 -6.62 -3.08 -18.32
C LEU A 180 -5.54 -3.87 -19.04
N PHE A 181 -5.85 -5.08 -19.49
CA PHE A 181 -4.87 -5.87 -20.23
C PHE A 181 -4.42 -5.16 -21.51
N LYS A 182 -5.34 -4.63 -22.29
CA LYS A 182 -5.05 -3.94 -23.55
C LYS A 182 -4.09 -2.75 -23.38
N TYR A 183 -4.24 -1.95 -22.34
CA TYR A 183 -3.52 -0.70 -22.19
C TYR A 183 -2.35 -0.76 -21.20
N PHE A 184 -2.38 -1.65 -20.21
CA PHE A 184 -1.35 -1.72 -19.16
C PHE A 184 -0.32 -2.82 -19.36
N HIS A 185 -0.61 -3.89 -20.12
CA HIS A 185 0.33 -5.03 -20.27
C HIS A 185 1.69 -4.63 -20.85
N VAL A 186 1.74 -3.59 -21.67
CA VAL A 186 2.98 -3.11 -22.31
C VAL A 186 3.96 -2.48 -21.30
N TYR A 187 3.46 -2.01 -20.15
CA TYR A 187 4.23 -1.24 -19.18
C TYR A 187 4.52 -1.97 -17.86
N LEU A 188 3.92 -3.14 -17.65
CA LEU A 188 4.01 -3.88 -16.40
C LEU A 188 4.83 -5.18 -16.51
N ASN A 189 5.52 -5.38 -17.63
CA ASN A 189 6.44 -6.50 -17.87
C ASN A 189 7.87 -6.13 -17.56
#